data_73ee2a4493e0649b88157152a93d2615
#
_entry.id   73ee2a4493e0649b88157152a93d2615
#
_cell.length_a   1.000
_cell.length_b   1.000
_cell.length_c   1.000
_cell.angle_alpha   90.00
_cell.angle_beta   90.00
_cell.angle_gamma   90.00
#
_symmetry.space_group_name_H-M   'P 1'
#
loop_
_entity.id
_entity.type
_entity.pdbx_description
1 polymer ?
#
loop_
_entity_poly.entity_id
_entity_poly.type
_entity_poly.pdbx_seq_one_letter_code
_entity_poly.pdbx_strand_id
1 'polypeptide(L)'
;RLEEYVALIGRAQQPDGYISTKQIIGERNGKAARLGDINDFEVYNFGHLFTSACLYKRLTGKDSFLTIARKAAGYLKNLYDRAEESGEVQTAVCPSHYMGLAELYRTTGDRDYLELLKKAVTLRDSVKEGLDDNQDRLPLKEHDRIIGHAVRANYLYAGVADLCLEEEEPELAEVLHKVWNS
;
A
#
# COMPACT_ATOMS: atom_id res chain seq x y z
N ARG A 1 -24.57 -5.43 -11.70
CA ARG A 1 -23.26 -6.16 -11.76
C ARG A 1 -22.21 -5.57 -10.82
N LEU A 2 -21.91 -4.23 -10.88
CA LEU A 2 -20.87 -3.64 -10.01
C LEU A 2 -21.20 -3.82 -8.52
N GLU A 3 -22.44 -3.55 -8.10
CA GLU A 3 -22.90 -3.74 -6.73
C GLU A 3 -22.80 -5.20 -6.26
N GLU A 4 -23.03 -6.15 -7.15
CA GLU A 4 -22.89 -7.58 -6.85
C GLU A 4 -21.43 -7.92 -6.54
N TYR A 5 -20.46 -7.38 -7.32
CA TYR A 5 -19.04 -7.56 -7.05
C TYR A 5 -18.63 -6.92 -5.73
N VAL A 6 -19.06 -5.68 -5.45
CA VAL A 6 -18.78 -5.01 -4.17
C VAL A 6 -19.32 -5.84 -3.00
N ALA A 7 -20.54 -6.37 -3.11
CA ALA A 7 -21.14 -7.24 -2.09
C ALA A 7 -20.35 -8.56 -1.91
N LEU A 8 -19.85 -9.15 -3.00
CA LEU A 8 -19.02 -10.36 -2.95
C LEU A 8 -17.68 -10.09 -2.24
N ILE A 9 -17.01 -9.00 -2.57
CA ILE A 9 -15.76 -8.55 -1.94
C ILE A 9 -16.00 -8.34 -0.44
N GLY A 10 -17.08 -7.64 -0.07
CA GLY A 10 -17.43 -7.41 1.34
C GLY A 10 -17.69 -8.68 2.13
N ARG A 11 -18.31 -9.71 1.50
CA ARG A 11 -18.51 -11.03 2.15
C ARG A 11 -17.23 -11.84 2.31
N ALA A 12 -16.25 -11.61 1.43
CA ALA A 12 -14.94 -12.29 1.52
C ALA A 12 -14.02 -11.66 2.59
N GLN A 13 -14.26 -10.39 2.94
CA GLN A 13 -13.45 -9.67 3.92
C GLN A 13 -13.57 -10.28 5.31
N GLN A 14 -12.44 -10.50 5.97
CA GLN A 14 -12.41 -11.03 7.33
C GLN A 14 -12.76 -9.93 8.36
N PRO A 15 -13.13 -10.30 9.59
CA PRO A 15 -13.49 -9.33 10.65
C PRO A 15 -12.41 -8.29 10.94
N ASP A 16 -11.13 -8.67 10.83
CA ASP A 16 -9.96 -7.81 11.03
C ASP A 16 -9.64 -6.89 9.83
N GLY A 17 -10.40 -7.00 8.74
CA GLY A 17 -10.22 -6.21 7.52
C GLY A 17 -9.41 -6.90 6.42
N TYR A 18 -8.78 -8.04 6.71
CA TYR A 18 -8.01 -8.79 5.72
C TYR A 18 -8.88 -9.37 4.59
N ILE A 19 -8.34 -9.43 3.36
CA ILE A 19 -9.16 -9.77 2.16
C ILE A 19 -8.39 -10.51 1.06
N SER A 20 -7.50 -11.40 1.31
CA SER A 20 -6.96 -12.26 0.25
C SER A 20 -7.52 -13.67 0.32
N THR A 21 -8.40 -14.02 -0.62
CA THR A 21 -9.07 -15.34 -0.62
C THR A 21 -8.12 -16.49 -0.83
N LYS A 22 -7.04 -16.30 -1.62
CA LYS A 22 -5.99 -17.31 -1.82
C LYS A 22 -5.37 -17.72 -0.48
N GLN A 23 -4.93 -16.74 0.32
CA GLN A 23 -4.29 -16.99 1.61
C GLN A 23 -5.29 -17.49 2.65
N ILE A 24 -6.51 -16.97 2.69
CA ILE A 24 -7.56 -17.45 3.61
C ILE A 24 -7.85 -18.94 3.38
N ILE A 25 -7.95 -19.36 2.11
CA ILE A 25 -8.14 -20.78 1.77
C ILE A 25 -6.88 -21.58 2.09
N GLY A 26 -5.71 -21.01 1.84
CA GLY A 26 -4.41 -21.63 2.15
C GLY A 26 -4.23 -21.86 3.65
N GLU A 27 -4.55 -20.89 4.49
CA GLU A 27 -4.52 -21.02 5.97
C GLU A 27 -5.43 -22.16 6.45
N ARG A 28 -6.66 -22.21 5.96
CA ARG A 28 -7.62 -23.28 6.32
C ARG A 28 -7.12 -24.68 5.98
N ASN A 29 -6.26 -24.78 4.97
CA ASN A 29 -5.69 -26.03 4.49
C ASN A 29 -4.25 -26.29 4.99
N GLY A 30 -3.69 -25.39 5.82
CA GLY A 30 -2.31 -25.47 6.31
C GLY A 30 -1.25 -25.31 5.21
N LYS A 31 -1.57 -24.61 4.11
CA LYS A 31 -0.69 -24.50 2.92
C LYS A 31 -0.13 -23.11 2.68
N ALA A 32 -0.63 -22.10 3.36
CA ALA A 32 -0.18 -20.71 3.22
C ALA A 32 -0.40 -19.95 4.51
N ALA A 33 0.30 -18.84 4.68
CA ALA A 33 0.08 -17.85 5.74
C ALA A 33 -0.20 -16.49 5.11
N ARG A 34 -0.94 -15.64 5.82
CA ARG A 34 -1.15 -14.26 5.43
C ARG A 34 0.20 -13.54 5.44
N LEU A 35 0.48 -12.80 4.37
CA LEU A 35 1.72 -12.05 4.21
C LEU A 35 2.99 -12.91 4.34
N GLY A 36 2.87 -14.23 4.13
CA GLY A 36 3.98 -15.18 4.23
C GLY A 36 4.98 -15.11 3.08
N ASP A 37 4.53 -14.65 1.92
CA ASP A 37 5.38 -14.43 0.75
C ASP A 37 5.00 -13.08 0.09
N ILE A 38 5.95 -12.15 0.01
CA ILE A 38 5.74 -10.84 -0.62
C ILE A 38 5.33 -10.95 -2.09
N ASN A 39 5.72 -12.03 -2.78
CA ASN A 39 5.39 -12.28 -4.18
C ASN A 39 3.94 -12.78 -4.37
N ASP A 40 3.18 -12.98 -3.32
CA ASP A 40 1.73 -13.21 -3.38
C ASP A 40 0.92 -11.91 -3.62
N PHE A 41 1.61 -10.77 -3.67
CA PHE A 41 1.04 -9.46 -4.03
C PHE A 41 -0.15 -9.02 -3.15
N GLU A 42 -0.20 -9.44 -1.88
CA GLU A 42 -1.34 -9.14 -1.01
C GLU A 42 -1.48 -7.63 -0.76
N VAL A 43 -0.41 -6.96 -0.33
CA VAL A 43 -0.41 -5.50 -0.08
C VAL A 43 -0.60 -4.71 -1.38
N TYR A 44 -0.07 -5.19 -2.50
CA TYR A 44 -0.35 -4.64 -3.82
C TYR A 44 -1.86 -4.65 -4.13
N ASN A 45 -2.55 -5.75 -3.87
CA ASN A 45 -3.99 -5.84 -4.08
C ASN A 45 -4.80 -4.93 -3.15
N PHE A 46 -4.34 -4.68 -1.91
CA PHE A 46 -4.94 -3.67 -1.04
C PHE A 46 -4.91 -2.26 -1.67
N GLY A 47 -3.80 -1.88 -2.30
CA GLY A 47 -3.70 -0.58 -2.96
C GLY A 47 -4.74 -0.41 -4.08
N HIS A 48 -4.91 -1.43 -4.93
CA HIS A 48 -5.92 -1.42 -5.97
C HIS A 48 -7.35 -1.43 -5.43
N LEU A 49 -7.58 -2.11 -4.31
CA LEU A 49 -8.86 -2.06 -3.60
C LEU A 49 -9.20 -0.62 -3.17
N PHE A 50 -8.22 0.10 -2.59
CA PHE A 50 -8.41 1.48 -2.13
C PHE A 50 -8.73 2.42 -3.29
N THR A 51 -7.93 2.40 -4.35
CA THR A 51 -8.15 3.23 -5.54
C THR A 51 -9.51 2.93 -6.18
N SER A 52 -9.87 1.64 -6.30
CA SER A 52 -11.16 1.24 -6.87
C SER A 52 -12.34 1.70 -6.02
N ALA A 53 -12.23 1.63 -4.69
CA ALA A 53 -13.27 2.07 -3.77
C ALA A 53 -13.47 3.61 -3.82
N CYS A 54 -12.37 4.37 -3.92
CA CYS A 54 -12.42 5.82 -4.09
C CYS A 54 -13.07 6.21 -5.42
N LEU A 55 -12.69 5.55 -6.52
CA LEU A 55 -13.30 5.76 -7.82
C LEU A 55 -14.81 5.42 -7.80
N TYR A 56 -15.18 4.28 -7.18
CA TYR A 56 -16.57 3.88 -7.01
C TYR A 56 -17.38 4.96 -6.25
N LYS A 57 -16.82 5.49 -5.15
CA LYS A 57 -17.46 6.59 -4.39
C LYS A 57 -17.65 7.82 -5.26
N ARG A 58 -16.63 8.25 -6.01
CA ARG A 58 -16.71 9.42 -6.89
C ARG A 58 -17.77 9.26 -7.99
N LEU A 59 -17.88 8.07 -8.58
CA LEU A 59 -18.81 7.82 -9.70
C LEU A 59 -20.24 7.56 -9.27
N THR A 60 -20.46 6.95 -8.09
CA THR A 60 -21.79 6.49 -7.68
C THR A 60 -22.38 7.24 -6.49
N GLY A 61 -21.57 7.98 -5.74
CA GLY A 61 -21.92 8.60 -4.47
C GLY A 61 -22.07 7.62 -3.31
N LYS A 62 -21.92 6.30 -3.53
CA LYS A 62 -22.15 5.25 -2.53
C LYS A 62 -20.90 4.94 -1.71
N ASP A 63 -21.10 4.55 -0.44
CA ASP A 63 -20.01 4.24 0.50
C ASP A 63 -19.75 2.74 0.68
N SER A 64 -20.53 1.87 0.05
CA SER A 64 -20.44 0.42 0.29
C SER A 64 -19.03 -0.14 0.03
N PHE A 65 -18.37 0.27 -1.05
CA PHE A 65 -17.01 -0.18 -1.35
C PHE A 65 -15.96 0.54 -0.49
N LEU A 66 -16.17 1.82 -0.20
CA LEU A 66 -15.30 2.60 0.68
C LEU A 66 -15.27 2.03 2.10
N THR A 67 -16.40 1.50 2.60
CA THR A 67 -16.46 0.82 3.90
C THR A 67 -15.56 -0.41 3.96
N ILE A 68 -15.47 -1.17 2.87
CA ILE A 68 -14.56 -2.31 2.74
C ILE A 68 -13.10 -1.83 2.74
N ALA A 69 -12.81 -0.79 1.96
CA ALA A 69 -11.47 -0.20 1.89
C ALA A 69 -10.98 0.34 3.23
N ARG A 70 -11.84 1.02 4.00
CA ARG A 70 -11.51 1.52 5.34
C ARG A 70 -11.13 0.41 6.30
N LYS A 71 -11.84 -0.72 6.31
CA LYS A 71 -11.48 -1.88 7.13
C LYS A 71 -10.13 -2.48 6.71
N ALA A 72 -9.89 -2.57 5.41
CA ALA A 72 -8.63 -3.06 4.87
C ALA A 72 -7.45 -2.12 5.21
N ALA A 73 -7.66 -0.80 5.19
CA ALA A 73 -6.66 0.17 5.64
C ALA A 73 -6.36 0.03 7.14
N GLY A 74 -7.37 -0.24 7.98
CA GLY A 74 -7.20 -0.57 9.40
C GLY A 74 -6.33 -1.83 9.61
N TYR A 75 -6.49 -2.85 8.77
CA TYR A 75 -5.62 -4.03 8.79
C TYR A 75 -4.16 -3.65 8.48
N LEU A 76 -3.93 -2.84 7.42
CA LEU A 76 -2.58 -2.37 7.10
C LEU A 76 -1.99 -1.49 8.20
N LYS A 77 -2.79 -0.63 8.82
CA LYS A 77 -2.33 0.17 9.96
C LYS A 77 -1.79 -0.72 11.07
N ASN A 78 -2.55 -1.74 11.48
CA ASN A 78 -2.11 -2.68 12.51
C ASN A 78 -0.86 -3.48 12.08
N LEU A 79 -0.68 -3.75 10.79
CA LEU A 79 0.52 -4.40 10.25
C LEU A 79 1.74 -3.50 10.43
N TYR A 80 1.64 -2.23 10.01
CA TYR A 80 2.76 -1.28 10.10
C TYR A 80 3.05 -0.84 11.54
N ASP A 81 2.05 -0.73 12.41
CA ASP A 81 2.25 -0.48 13.84
C ASP A 81 3.09 -1.61 14.48
N ARG A 82 2.78 -2.86 14.19
CA ARG A 82 3.58 -4.01 14.66
C ARG A 82 4.98 -4.05 14.07
N ALA A 83 5.13 -3.70 12.79
CA ALA A 83 6.43 -3.63 12.14
C ALA A 83 7.33 -2.56 12.77
N GLU A 84 6.77 -1.41 13.12
CA GLU A 84 7.46 -0.34 13.83
C GLU A 84 7.91 -0.79 15.24
N GLU A 85 7.02 -1.45 16.00
CA GLU A 85 7.30 -1.94 17.34
C GLU A 85 8.35 -3.06 17.37
N SER A 86 8.31 -3.99 16.42
CA SER A 86 9.21 -5.13 16.35
C SER A 86 10.54 -4.83 15.64
N GLY A 87 10.56 -3.82 14.78
CA GLY A 87 11.66 -3.56 13.85
C GLY A 87 11.79 -4.61 12.73
N GLU A 88 10.77 -5.46 12.56
CA GLU A 88 10.69 -6.43 11.47
C GLU A 88 9.83 -5.88 10.35
N VAL A 89 10.48 -5.24 9.38
CA VAL A 89 9.82 -4.60 8.25
C VAL A 89 9.97 -5.42 6.99
N GLN A 90 8.87 -5.62 6.29
CA GLN A 90 8.83 -6.22 4.97
C GLN A 90 8.22 -5.22 3.99
N THR A 91 8.92 -4.95 2.88
CA THR A 91 8.38 -4.08 1.83
C THR A 91 7.42 -4.83 0.93
N ALA A 92 6.36 -4.13 0.52
CA ALA A 92 5.46 -4.67 -0.50
C ALA A 92 6.11 -4.64 -1.89
N VAL A 93 5.94 -5.71 -2.62
CA VAL A 93 6.25 -5.74 -4.06
C VAL A 93 5.22 -4.88 -4.79
N CYS A 94 5.66 -3.94 -5.63
CA CYS A 94 4.80 -2.97 -6.29
C CYS A 94 3.91 -2.21 -5.28
N PRO A 95 4.41 -1.20 -4.56
CA PRO A 95 3.71 -0.59 -3.42
C PRO A 95 2.53 0.32 -3.84
N SER A 96 1.56 -0.23 -4.55
CA SER A 96 0.34 0.46 -5.01
C SER A 96 -0.49 1.05 -3.87
N HIS A 97 -0.33 0.50 -2.65
CA HIS A 97 -1.03 0.99 -1.47
C HIS A 97 -0.60 2.41 -1.06
N TYR A 98 0.58 2.88 -1.48
CA TYR A 98 0.97 4.27 -1.27
C TYR A 98 0.01 5.21 -2.00
N MET A 99 -0.19 5.03 -3.30
CA MET A 99 -1.16 5.77 -4.10
C MET A 99 -2.59 5.57 -3.59
N GLY A 100 -2.94 4.32 -3.21
CA GLY A 100 -4.25 3.99 -2.69
C GLY A 100 -4.59 4.69 -1.37
N LEU A 101 -3.62 4.86 -0.46
CA LEU A 101 -3.78 5.60 0.79
C LEU A 101 -3.92 7.11 0.56
N ALA A 102 -3.15 7.68 -0.37
CA ALA A 102 -3.31 9.07 -0.80
C ALA A 102 -4.72 9.31 -1.37
N GLU A 103 -5.24 8.39 -2.21
CA GLU A 103 -6.59 8.46 -2.73
C GLU A 103 -7.68 8.34 -1.63
N LEU A 104 -7.46 7.50 -0.62
CA LEU A 104 -8.37 7.41 0.54
C LEU A 104 -8.39 8.75 1.30
N TYR A 105 -7.23 9.36 1.54
CA TYR A 105 -7.14 10.68 2.15
C TYR A 105 -7.90 11.73 1.33
N ARG A 106 -7.61 11.86 0.03
CA ARG A 106 -8.27 12.81 -0.88
C ARG A 106 -9.79 12.62 -0.95
N THR A 107 -10.25 11.38 -0.86
CA THR A 107 -11.66 11.05 -0.96
C THR A 107 -12.43 11.28 0.34
N THR A 108 -11.78 11.12 1.50
CA THR A 108 -12.43 11.13 2.81
C THR A 108 -12.11 12.36 3.67
N GLY A 109 -10.99 13.02 3.41
CA GLY A 109 -10.41 14.06 4.27
C GLY A 109 -9.82 13.53 5.59
N ASP A 110 -9.75 12.22 5.78
CA ASP A 110 -9.27 11.58 7.01
C ASP A 110 -7.74 11.47 6.99
N ARG A 111 -7.08 12.24 7.84
CA ARG A 111 -5.62 12.33 7.92
C ARG A 111 -4.95 11.01 8.34
N ASP A 112 -5.66 10.11 8.98
CA ASP A 112 -5.08 8.82 9.40
C ASP A 112 -4.53 8.03 8.20
N TYR A 113 -5.12 8.20 7.01
CA TYR A 113 -4.60 7.56 5.79
C TYR A 113 -3.30 8.18 5.29
N LEU A 114 -3.14 9.49 5.45
CA LEU A 114 -1.91 10.18 5.08
C LEU A 114 -0.78 9.83 6.06
N GLU A 115 -1.06 9.79 7.36
CA GLU A 115 -0.12 9.33 8.37
C GLU A 115 0.30 7.86 8.15
N LEU A 116 -0.64 7.00 7.76
CA LEU A 116 -0.33 5.60 7.41
C LEU A 116 0.55 5.51 6.16
N LEU A 117 0.30 6.34 5.14
CA LEU A 117 1.16 6.43 3.95
C LEU A 117 2.58 6.86 4.35
N LYS A 118 2.71 7.92 5.13
CA LYS A 118 3.99 8.42 5.63
C LYS A 118 4.75 7.35 6.42
N LYS A 119 4.06 6.68 7.34
CA LYS A 119 4.62 5.55 8.10
C LYS A 119 5.12 4.44 7.17
N ALA A 120 4.32 4.03 6.19
CA ALA A 120 4.69 2.96 5.26
C ALA A 120 5.92 3.31 4.41
N VAL A 121 6.04 4.58 3.96
CA VAL A 121 7.21 5.09 3.25
C VAL A 121 8.44 5.11 4.15
N THR A 122 8.31 5.61 5.39
CA THR A 122 9.43 5.71 6.35
C THR A 122 9.96 4.32 6.77
N LEU A 123 9.06 3.39 7.07
CA LEU A 123 9.44 2.04 7.48
C LEU A 123 10.17 1.26 6.38
N ARG A 124 10.00 1.64 5.10
CA ARG A 124 10.73 1.04 3.99
C ARG A 124 12.26 1.09 4.21
N ASP A 125 12.76 2.16 4.79
CA ASP A 125 14.19 2.36 5.05
C ASP A 125 14.74 1.44 6.16
N SER A 126 13.88 0.73 6.87
CA SER A 126 14.23 -0.23 7.93
C SER A 126 14.39 -1.67 7.45
N VAL A 127 14.24 -1.94 6.15
CA VAL A 127 14.43 -3.28 5.57
C VAL A 127 15.90 -3.68 5.66
N LYS A 128 16.17 -4.88 6.20
CA LYS A 128 17.57 -5.33 6.48
C LYS A 128 18.24 -6.03 5.30
N GLU A 129 17.46 -6.71 4.46
CA GLU A 129 17.98 -7.52 3.34
C GLU A 129 17.28 -7.12 2.03
N GLY A 130 17.28 -5.82 1.75
CA GLY A 130 16.66 -5.27 0.56
C GLY A 130 17.44 -5.59 -0.72
N LEU A 131 16.73 -5.54 -1.86
CA LEU A 131 17.25 -5.84 -3.19
C LEU A 131 17.03 -4.66 -4.15
N ASP A 132 17.92 -4.50 -5.13
CA ASP A 132 17.74 -3.53 -6.21
C ASP A 132 16.43 -3.75 -6.97
N ASP A 133 16.02 -5.00 -7.16
CA ASP A 133 14.80 -5.36 -7.87
C ASP A 133 13.52 -4.80 -7.23
N ASN A 134 13.51 -4.63 -5.91
CA ASN A 134 12.38 -4.03 -5.16
C ASN A 134 12.70 -2.60 -4.66
N GLN A 135 13.79 -1.99 -5.10
CA GLN A 135 14.27 -0.65 -4.73
C GLN A 135 14.39 -0.44 -3.20
N ASP A 136 14.68 -1.48 -2.43
CA ASP A 136 14.77 -1.45 -0.96
C ASP A 136 16.15 -1.85 -0.40
N ARG A 137 17.18 -1.98 -1.28
CA ARG A 137 18.57 -2.19 -0.86
C ARG A 137 19.16 -0.94 -0.20
N LEU A 138 18.78 0.23 -0.65
CA LEU A 138 19.20 1.52 -0.10
C LEU A 138 18.00 2.24 0.52
N PRO A 139 18.21 3.05 1.56
CA PRO A 139 17.20 3.98 2.03
C PRO A 139 16.70 4.88 0.91
N LEU A 140 15.42 5.21 0.92
CA LEU A 140 14.79 6.00 -0.14
C LEU A 140 15.49 7.36 -0.37
N LYS A 141 15.97 7.99 0.70
CA LYS A 141 16.70 9.27 0.63
C LYS A 141 18.04 9.19 -0.10
N GLU A 142 18.58 8.00 -0.28
CA GLU A 142 19.84 7.77 -1.00
C GLU A 142 19.64 7.44 -2.48
N HIS A 143 18.40 7.38 -2.94
CA HIS A 143 18.12 7.10 -4.34
C HIS A 143 18.49 8.31 -5.23
N ASP A 144 19.32 8.05 -6.22
CA ASP A 144 19.78 9.04 -7.21
C ASP A 144 19.37 8.71 -8.64
N ARG A 145 18.84 7.52 -8.89
CA ARG A 145 18.43 7.00 -10.21
C ARG A 145 17.43 5.86 -10.09
N ILE A 146 16.75 5.55 -11.18
CA ILE A 146 15.86 4.39 -11.28
C ILE A 146 16.69 3.14 -11.50
N ILE A 147 16.53 2.14 -10.60
CA ILE A 147 17.13 0.81 -10.68
C ILE A 147 16.09 -0.28 -10.46
N GLY A 148 16.42 -1.50 -10.82
CA GLY A 148 15.60 -2.69 -10.55
C GLY A 148 14.37 -2.81 -11.45
N HIS A 149 13.33 -3.41 -10.92
CA HIS A 149 12.13 -3.72 -11.69
C HIS A 149 11.31 -2.46 -12.00
N ALA A 150 11.13 -2.15 -13.28
CA ALA A 150 10.51 -0.90 -13.74
C ALA A 150 9.11 -0.64 -13.17
N VAL A 151 8.26 -1.66 -13.10
CA VAL A 151 6.89 -1.51 -12.57
C VAL A 151 6.92 -1.19 -11.06
N ARG A 152 7.77 -1.87 -10.30
CA ARG A 152 7.94 -1.62 -8.84
C ARG A 152 8.44 -0.21 -8.59
N ALA A 153 9.43 0.24 -9.36
CA ALA A 153 9.96 1.61 -9.29
C ALA A 153 8.88 2.66 -9.56
N ASN A 154 8.09 2.48 -10.62
CA ASN A 154 7.01 3.41 -10.95
C ASN A 154 5.96 3.50 -9.82
N TYR A 155 5.55 2.37 -9.21
CA TYR A 155 4.64 2.40 -8.06
C TYR A 155 5.25 3.13 -6.86
N LEU A 156 6.53 2.87 -6.58
CA LEU A 156 7.23 3.51 -5.46
C LEU A 156 7.26 5.03 -5.63
N TYR A 157 7.84 5.50 -6.73
CA TYR A 157 8.06 6.94 -6.91
C TYR A 157 6.76 7.70 -7.16
N ALA A 158 5.76 7.10 -7.81
CA ALA A 158 4.43 7.70 -7.93
C ALA A 158 3.74 7.85 -6.55
N GLY A 159 3.82 6.83 -5.69
CA GLY A 159 3.27 6.90 -4.35
C GLY A 159 4.00 7.91 -3.44
N VAL A 160 5.33 8.01 -3.56
CA VAL A 160 6.12 9.05 -2.86
C VAL A 160 5.77 10.45 -3.39
N ALA A 161 5.56 10.60 -4.69
CA ALA A 161 5.10 11.87 -5.27
C ALA A 161 3.72 12.27 -4.76
N ASP A 162 2.80 11.31 -4.61
CA ASP A 162 1.49 11.56 -3.99
C ASP A 162 1.63 12.07 -2.55
N LEU A 163 2.54 11.52 -1.75
CA LEU A 163 2.83 12.02 -0.41
C LEU A 163 3.34 13.47 -0.45
N CYS A 164 4.31 13.77 -1.31
CA CYS A 164 4.88 15.10 -1.45
C CYS A 164 3.87 16.15 -1.97
N LEU A 165 2.80 15.73 -2.64
CA LEU A 165 1.72 16.63 -3.06
C LEU A 165 0.79 17.02 -1.92
N GLU A 166 0.69 16.19 -0.88
CA GLU A 166 -0.21 16.40 0.25
C GLU A 166 0.51 16.98 1.48
N GLU A 167 1.82 16.77 1.60
CA GLU A 167 2.64 17.25 2.71
C GLU A 167 4.00 17.79 2.23
N GLU A 168 4.56 18.71 2.98
CA GLU A 168 5.92 19.23 2.73
C GLU A 168 6.96 18.17 3.15
N GLU A 169 7.49 17.44 2.17
CA GLU A 169 8.55 16.45 2.33
C GLU A 169 9.76 16.80 1.43
N PRO A 170 10.54 17.85 1.78
CA PRO A 170 11.56 18.41 0.89
C PRO A 170 12.67 17.41 0.54
N GLU A 171 13.05 16.52 1.46
CA GLU A 171 14.07 15.50 1.19
C GLU A 171 13.58 14.47 0.16
N LEU A 172 12.31 14.04 0.26
CA LEU A 172 11.71 13.12 -0.71
C LEU A 172 11.49 13.79 -2.07
N ALA A 173 11.11 15.07 -2.08
CA ALA A 173 10.98 15.84 -3.31
C ALA A 173 12.31 15.95 -4.04
N GLU A 174 13.43 16.14 -3.34
CA GLU A 174 14.78 16.15 -3.93
C GLU A 174 15.13 14.79 -4.53
N VAL A 175 14.80 13.67 -3.88
CA VAL A 175 14.96 12.32 -4.42
C VAL A 175 14.18 12.17 -5.73
N LEU A 176 12.91 12.57 -5.75
CA LEU A 176 12.08 12.50 -6.95
C LEU A 176 12.68 13.29 -8.12
N HIS A 177 13.24 14.47 -7.84
CA HIS A 177 13.93 15.26 -8.87
C HIS A 177 15.19 14.57 -9.42
N LYS A 178 16.00 13.95 -8.55
CA LYS A 178 17.18 13.17 -8.99
C LYS A 178 16.78 11.98 -9.86
N VAL A 179 15.81 11.21 -9.38
CA VAL A 179 15.32 10.02 -10.08
C VAL A 179 14.67 10.38 -11.43
N TRP A 180 13.93 11.50 -11.52
CA TRP A 180 13.32 11.97 -12.76
C TRP A 180 14.36 12.36 -13.82
N ASN A 181 15.51 12.88 -13.43
CA ASN A 181 16.56 13.36 -14.32
C ASN A 181 17.63 12.29 -14.64
N SER A 182 17.48 11.07 -14.12
CA SER A 182 18.38 9.96 -14.37
C SER A 182 17.97 9.20 -15.65
#